data_73fc185d74b2876b4eef5a3e775891d8
#
_entry.id   73fc185d74b2876b4eef5a3e775891d8
#
_cell.length_a   1.000
_cell.length_b   1.000
_cell.length_c   1.000
_cell.angle_alpha   90.00
_cell.angle_beta   90.00
_cell.angle_gamma   90.00
#
_symmetry.space_group_name_H-M   'P 1'
#
loop_
_entity.id
_entity.type
_entity.pdbx_description
1 polymer ?
#
loop_
_entity_poly.entity_id
_entity_poly.type
_entity_poly.pdbx_seq_one_letter_code
_entity_poly.pdbx_strand_id
1 'polypeptide(L)'
;DAFSECFALSTITSDSESYPAIDNVLYEKAANGDYALIRYPSRREDLAFKTPNAVARIGTHAFDCCLYLASVKMPDSVVSIGAGAFMNCQKLQDIEFSCRITELPESVFAGCISLKSIDIPEGITQILDDAFAGCEQLKRIAIPSSVTKIPESAFSSCESLKTVEYSGSRSQWNAISTNSGLQNVPVAPGSIDVTVTSAIRTVTAKIDGSSVPINDGKFIVTIGKTVELTVSDPQYRDRYTWAGGSGTVSAD
;
A
#
# COMPACT_ATOMS: atom_id res chain seq x y z
N ASP A 1 26.63 -6.53 2.48
CA ASP A 1 26.31 -5.13 2.22
C ASP A 1 27.46 -4.24 2.71
N ALA A 2 28.05 -3.43 1.80
CA ALA A 2 29.24 -2.60 2.10
C ALA A 2 28.97 -1.50 3.13
N PHE A 3 27.70 -1.15 3.36
CA PHE A 3 27.29 -0.08 4.26
C PHE A 3 26.47 -0.60 5.46
N SER A 4 26.46 -1.91 5.69
CA SER A 4 25.83 -2.48 6.90
C SER A 4 26.47 -1.85 8.14
N GLU A 5 25.62 -1.48 9.10
CA GLU A 5 26.04 -0.89 10.39
C GLU A 5 26.77 0.48 10.29
N CYS A 6 26.79 1.13 9.13
CA CYS A 6 27.34 2.47 8.99
C CYS A 6 26.39 3.56 9.54
N PHE A 7 25.99 3.43 10.81
CA PHE A 7 24.97 4.30 11.45
C PHE A 7 25.43 5.74 11.71
N ALA A 8 26.71 6.01 11.57
CA ALA A 8 27.30 7.35 11.75
C ALA A 8 27.66 8.05 10.43
N LEU A 9 27.27 7.48 9.31
CA LEU A 9 27.62 8.00 7.99
C LEU A 9 26.93 9.35 7.74
N SER A 10 27.71 10.42 7.62
CA SER A 10 27.20 11.78 7.38
C SER A 10 27.47 12.28 5.96
N THR A 11 28.54 11.79 5.33
CA THR A 11 28.96 12.21 3.99
C THR A 11 29.39 11.01 3.15
N ILE A 12 29.10 11.08 1.86
CA ILE A 12 29.57 10.12 0.87
C ILE A 12 30.20 10.93 -0.29
N THR A 13 31.42 10.60 -0.62
CA THR A 13 32.10 11.11 -1.82
C THR A 13 32.55 9.94 -2.68
N SER A 14 32.55 10.13 -3.98
CA SER A 14 33.01 9.12 -4.92
C SER A 14 33.46 9.76 -6.21
N ASP A 15 34.64 9.34 -6.72
CA ASP A 15 35.18 9.72 -8.01
C ASP A 15 34.86 8.67 -9.10
N SER A 16 34.07 7.66 -8.78
CA SER A 16 33.68 6.59 -9.71
C SER A 16 32.59 7.06 -10.67
N GLU A 17 32.79 6.89 -11.95
CA GLU A 17 31.75 7.15 -12.96
C GLU A 17 30.55 6.16 -12.87
N SER A 18 30.82 4.92 -12.44
CA SER A 18 29.78 3.89 -12.27
C SER A 18 29.03 4.02 -10.95
N TYR A 19 29.65 4.59 -9.93
CA TYR A 19 29.08 4.81 -8.59
C TYR A 19 29.23 6.25 -8.15
N PRO A 20 28.64 7.21 -8.86
CA PRO A 20 28.79 8.62 -8.51
C PRO A 20 28.10 8.95 -7.18
N ALA A 21 28.74 9.84 -6.41
CA ALA A 21 28.09 10.52 -5.29
C ALA A 21 27.58 11.88 -5.77
N ILE A 22 26.27 12.04 -5.82
CA ILE A 22 25.60 13.27 -6.25
C ILE A 22 24.84 13.83 -5.04
N ASP A 23 25.10 15.08 -4.71
CA ASP A 23 24.53 15.71 -3.52
C ASP A 23 24.67 14.82 -2.27
N ASN A 24 25.86 14.27 -2.08
CA ASN A 24 26.18 13.43 -0.93
C ASN A 24 25.44 12.08 -0.85
N VAL A 25 24.73 11.69 -1.90
CA VAL A 25 24.00 10.40 -2.00
C VAL A 25 24.73 9.53 -3.02
N LEU A 26 24.93 8.26 -2.68
CA LEU A 26 25.58 7.30 -3.58
C LEU A 26 24.58 6.67 -4.52
N TYR A 27 24.93 6.69 -5.80
CA TYR A 27 24.16 6.05 -6.85
C TYR A 27 25.00 5.03 -7.60
N GLU A 28 24.35 4.04 -8.20
CA GLU A 28 24.89 3.20 -9.26
C GLU A 28 24.31 3.68 -10.59
N LYS A 29 25.16 3.92 -11.56
CA LYS A 29 24.77 4.33 -12.91
C LYS A 29 24.68 3.11 -13.82
N ALA A 30 23.50 2.82 -14.31
CA ALA A 30 23.27 1.74 -15.27
C ALA A 30 23.72 2.14 -16.70
N ALA A 31 23.96 1.15 -17.56
CA ALA A 31 24.40 1.36 -18.94
C ALA A 31 23.38 2.16 -19.80
N ASN A 32 22.09 2.11 -19.46
CA ASN A 32 21.03 2.88 -20.10
C ASN A 32 20.91 4.34 -19.60
N GLY A 33 21.75 4.73 -18.65
CA GLY A 33 21.76 6.07 -18.06
C GLY A 33 20.88 6.25 -16.83
N ASP A 34 20.06 5.26 -16.45
CA ASP A 34 19.28 5.28 -15.23
C ASP A 34 20.18 5.12 -13.99
N TYR A 35 19.65 5.58 -12.84
CA TYR A 35 20.33 5.43 -11.56
C TYR A 35 19.59 4.48 -10.63
N ALA A 36 20.34 3.71 -9.84
CA ALA A 36 19.87 3.13 -8.61
C ALA A 36 20.42 3.95 -7.43
N LEU A 37 19.57 4.36 -6.48
CA LEU A 37 20.01 4.97 -5.24
C LEU A 37 20.53 3.85 -4.33
N ILE A 38 21.84 3.86 -4.05
CA ILE A 38 22.53 2.81 -3.30
C ILE A 38 22.58 3.14 -1.82
N ARG A 39 22.95 4.38 -1.46
CA ARG A 39 23.02 4.78 -0.06
C ARG A 39 22.79 6.27 0.13
N TYR A 40 21.86 6.58 1.03
CA TYR A 40 21.67 7.90 1.62
C TYR A 40 22.40 7.95 2.96
N PRO A 41 23.14 9.02 3.30
CA PRO A 41 23.86 9.08 4.57
C PRO A 41 22.91 9.09 5.76
N SER A 42 23.07 8.15 6.67
CA SER A 42 22.15 7.94 7.82
C SER A 42 22.11 9.12 8.81
N ARG A 43 23.20 9.93 8.86
CA ARG A 43 23.28 11.13 9.71
C ARG A 43 23.05 12.44 8.96
N ARG A 44 22.66 12.39 7.69
CA ARG A 44 22.27 13.59 6.98
C ARG A 44 21.02 14.19 7.64
N GLU A 45 21.05 15.50 7.94
CA GLU A 45 20.03 16.14 8.76
C GLU A 45 18.80 16.64 7.99
N ASP A 46 18.71 16.33 6.70
CA ASP A 46 17.55 16.69 5.89
C ASP A 46 16.30 15.99 6.42
N LEU A 47 15.24 16.78 6.62
CA LEU A 47 13.94 16.26 7.04
C LEU A 47 13.14 15.67 5.89
N ALA A 48 13.43 16.08 4.65
CA ALA A 48 12.73 15.63 3.46
C ALA A 48 13.71 15.33 2.33
N PHE A 49 13.42 14.25 1.60
CA PHE A 49 14.20 13.91 0.41
C PHE A 49 13.28 13.66 -0.78
N LYS A 50 13.56 14.38 -1.87
CA LYS A 50 12.92 14.12 -3.16
C LYS A 50 13.88 13.33 -4.02
N THR A 51 13.52 12.08 -4.31
CA THR A 51 14.31 11.23 -5.20
C THR A 51 14.39 11.85 -6.60
N PRO A 52 15.59 11.96 -7.19
CA PRO A 52 15.74 12.51 -8.54
C PRO A 52 14.99 11.70 -9.61
N ASN A 53 14.50 12.38 -10.65
CA ASN A 53 13.75 11.73 -11.74
C ASN A 53 14.59 10.74 -12.58
N ALA A 54 15.90 10.76 -12.49
CA ALA A 54 16.76 9.79 -13.15
C ALA A 54 16.90 8.47 -12.37
N VAL A 55 16.35 8.39 -11.14
CA VAL A 55 16.41 7.18 -10.32
C VAL A 55 15.29 6.23 -10.71
N ALA A 56 15.67 5.03 -11.14
CA ALA A 56 14.75 3.95 -11.47
C ALA A 56 14.58 2.93 -10.35
N ARG A 57 15.54 2.83 -9.42
CA ARG A 57 15.51 1.86 -8.31
C ARG A 57 16.02 2.48 -7.02
N ILE A 58 15.38 2.11 -5.92
CA ILE A 58 15.89 2.31 -4.56
C ILE A 58 16.56 0.99 -4.13
N GLY A 59 17.83 1.04 -3.76
CA GLY A 59 18.60 -0.15 -3.39
C GLY A 59 18.19 -0.74 -2.05
N THR A 60 18.67 -1.94 -1.78
CA THR A 60 18.55 -2.61 -0.47
C THR A 60 19.24 -1.75 0.59
N HIS A 61 18.56 -1.53 1.73
CA HIS A 61 19.05 -0.69 2.83
C HIS A 61 19.48 0.74 2.44
N ALA A 62 18.94 1.28 1.35
CA ALA A 62 19.39 2.56 0.81
C ALA A 62 19.22 3.73 1.78
N PHE A 63 18.19 3.74 2.59
CA PHE A 63 17.91 4.74 3.64
C PHE A 63 17.92 4.13 5.06
N ASP A 64 18.48 2.92 5.23
CA ASP A 64 18.50 2.28 6.54
C ASP A 64 19.12 3.19 7.60
N CYS A 65 18.45 3.29 8.77
CA CYS A 65 18.86 4.14 9.89
C CYS A 65 19.00 5.64 9.57
N CYS A 66 18.23 6.17 8.61
CA CYS A 66 18.18 7.62 8.35
C CYS A 66 17.41 8.33 9.46
N LEU A 67 18.13 8.75 10.52
CA LEU A 67 17.54 9.16 11.79
C LEU A 67 16.77 10.48 11.75
N TYR A 68 17.01 11.33 10.76
CA TYR A 68 16.40 12.66 10.66
C TYR A 68 15.32 12.74 9.60
N LEU A 69 15.33 11.81 8.64
CA LEU A 69 14.46 11.82 7.48
C LEU A 69 12.99 11.59 7.89
N ALA A 70 12.16 12.60 7.70
CA ALA A 70 10.74 12.58 8.04
C ALA A 70 9.82 12.31 6.85
N SER A 71 10.26 12.66 5.64
CA SER A 71 9.48 12.39 4.43
C SER A 71 10.34 12.05 3.22
N VAL A 72 9.82 11.17 2.35
CA VAL A 72 10.43 10.80 1.07
C VAL A 72 9.38 10.86 -0.03
N LYS A 73 9.77 11.49 -1.14
CA LYS A 73 8.94 11.52 -2.34
C LYS A 73 9.64 10.80 -3.49
N MET A 74 8.98 9.80 -4.05
CA MET A 74 9.46 9.03 -5.20
C MET A 74 8.78 9.51 -6.49
N PRO A 75 9.54 9.79 -7.56
CA PRO A 75 8.98 10.07 -8.87
C PRO A 75 8.52 8.76 -9.54
N ASP A 76 7.70 8.89 -10.59
CA ASP A 76 7.20 7.73 -11.36
C ASP A 76 8.29 6.98 -12.15
N SER A 77 9.52 7.49 -12.19
CA SER A 77 10.67 6.74 -12.71
C SER A 77 11.06 5.55 -11.83
N VAL A 78 10.79 5.61 -10.51
CA VAL A 78 11.12 4.52 -9.59
C VAL A 78 10.17 3.34 -9.82
N VAL A 79 10.73 2.20 -10.20
CA VAL A 79 9.98 0.97 -10.51
C VAL A 79 10.16 -0.12 -9.46
N SER A 80 11.14 0.01 -8.55
CA SER A 80 11.36 -0.94 -7.48
C SER A 80 12.03 -0.32 -6.25
N ILE A 81 11.75 -0.91 -5.10
CA ILE A 81 12.37 -0.63 -3.81
C ILE A 81 13.04 -1.92 -3.34
N GLY A 82 14.23 -1.84 -2.78
CA GLY A 82 14.95 -2.98 -2.21
C GLY A 82 14.52 -3.31 -0.78
N ALA A 83 14.84 -4.54 -0.34
CA ALA A 83 14.58 -4.98 1.03
C ALA A 83 15.22 -4.04 2.06
N GLY A 84 14.54 -3.77 3.17
CA GLY A 84 15.00 -2.90 4.24
C GLY A 84 15.30 -1.46 3.82
N ALA A 85 14.80 -1.00 2.65
CA ALA A 85 15.21 0.29 2.10
C ALA A 85 15.03 1.47 3.07
N PHE A 86 14.00 1.45 3.90
CA PHE A 86 13.71 2.47 4.93
C PHE A 86 13.74 1.90 6.34
N MET A 87 14.41 0.77 6.54
CA MET A 87 14.48 0.12 7.85
C MET A 87 15.06 1.09 8.89
N ASN A 88 14.46 1.11 10.10
CA ASN A 88 14.90 1.97 11.21
C ASN A 88 14.93 3.49 10.91
N CYS A 89 14.17 3.97 9.93
CA CYS A 89 13.95 5.39 9.72
C CYS A 89 13.00 5.93 10.82
N GLN A 90 13.55 6.16 12.03
CA GLN A 90 12.76 6.42 13.23
C GLN A 90 11.89 7.67 13.17
N LYS A 91 12.23 8.66 12.35
CA LYS A 91 11.44 9.89 12.18
C LYS A 91 10.56 9.90 10.93
N LEU A 92 10.59 8.84 10.11
CA LEU A 92 9.79 8.77 8.89
C LEU A 92 8.29 8.77 9.24
N GLN A 93 7.58 9.74 8.68
CA GLN A 93 6.15 9.97 8.90
C GLN A 93 5.35 9.92 7.63
N ASP A 94 5.96 10.28 6.49
CA ASP A 94 5.31 10.40 5.21
C ASP A 94 6.15 9.83 4.07
N ILE A 95 5.48 9.16 3.14
CA ILE A 95 6.11 8.62 1.94
C ILE A 95 5.16 8.74 0.75
N GLU A 96 5.63 9.42 -0.29
CA GLU A 96 4.95 9.46 -1.57
C GLU A 96 5.55 8.40 -2.50
N PHE A 97 4.79 7.35 -2.75
CA PHE A 97 5.21 6.26 -3.62
C PHE A 97 5.14 6.62 -5.11
N SER A 98 6.00 5.99 -5.90
CA SER A 98 5.80 5.89 -7.35
C SER A 98 4.61 4.98 -7.66
N CYS A 99 3.79 5.35 -8.65
CA CYS A 99 2.68 4.51 -9.12
C CYS A 99 3.14 3.23 -9.86
N ARG A 100 4.45 3.06 -10.10
CA ARG A 100 5.02 1.92 -10.85
C ARG A 100 5.60 0.82 -9.97
N ILE A 101 5.57 0.99 -8.65
CA ILE A 101 6.00 -0.03 -7.70
C ILE A 101 4.91 -1.09 -7.59
N THR A 102 5.28 -2.38 -7.63
CA THR A 102 4.34 -3.50 -7.64
C THR A 102 4.37 -4.35 -6.38
N GLU A 103 5.35 -4.14 -5.50
CA GLU A 103 5.45 -4.84 -4.22
C GLU A 103 6.10 -3.97 -3.14
N LEU A 104 5.77 -4.24 -1.89
CA LEU A 104 6.51 -3.76 -0.73
C LEU A 104 7.44 -4.88 -0.27
N PRO A 105 8.76 -4.71 -0.41
CA PRO A 105 9.72 -5.76 -0.12
C PRO A 105 9.87 -6.02 1.38
N GLU A 106 10.59 -7.10 1.70
CA GLU A 106 10.91 -7.51 3.05
C GLU A 106 11.52 -6.36 3.85
N SER A 107 11.00 -6.17 5.09
CA SER A 107 11.50 -5.19 6.08
C SER A 107 11.56 -3.74 5.58
N VAL A 108 10.86 -3.40 4.50
CA VAL A 108 11.01 -2.09 3.83
C VAL A 108 10.82 -0.90 4.77
N PHE A 109 9.90 -0.98 5.74
CA PHE A 109 9.62 0.04 6.77
C PHE A 109 9.81 -0.50 8.19
N ALA A 110 10.51 -1.62 8.36
CA ALA A 110 10.70 -2.19 9.69
C ALA A 110 11.36 -1.16 10.63
N GLY A 111 10.82 -0.98 11.84
CA GLY A 111 11.32 -0.02 12.81
C GLY A 111 11.07 1.46 12.50
N CYS A 112 10.18 1.79 11.56
CA CYS A 112 9.72 3.16 11.32
C CYS A 112 8.74 3.60 12.42
N ILE A 113 9.25 3.81 13.63
CA ILE A 113 8.42 4.02 14.85
C ILE A 113 7.54 5.26 14.82
N SER A 114 7.87 6.28 14.01
CA SER A 114 7.07 7.52 13.90
C SER A 114 6.02 7.49 12.80
N LEU A 115 5.94 6.41 12.01
CA LEU A 115 4.96 6.27 10.94
C LEU A 115 3.57 6.03 11.55
N LYS A 116 2.65 6.99 11.38
CA LYS A 116 1.32 6.96 12.01
C LYS A 116 0.22 6.41 11.11
N SER A 117 0.35 6.65 9.83
CA SER A 117 -0.56 6.15 8.80
C SER A 117 0.19 5.97 7.49
N ILE A 118 -0.30 5.06 6.67
CA ILE A 118 0.23 4.85 5.33
C ILE A 118 -0.90 4.43 4.39
N ASP A 119 -0.89 5.01 3.20
CA ASP A 119 -1.77 4.64 2.10
C ASP A 119 -0.93 3.89 1.04
N ILE A 120 -1.18 2.59 0.91
CA ILE A 120 -0.51 1.76 -0.08
C ILE A 120 -1.17 2.04 -1.44
N PRO A 121 -0.39 2.41 -2.48
CA PRO A 121 -0.95 2.76 -3.78
C PRO A 121 -1.52 1.54 -4.51
N GLU A 122 -2.48 1.80 -5.40
CA GLU A 122 -2.95 0.80 -6.36
C GLU A 122 -1.78 0.30 -7.23
N GLY A 123 -1.83 -0.98 -7.60
CA GLY A 123 -0.73 -1.64 -8.34
C GLY A 123 0.21 -2.45 -7.45
N ILE A 124 0.30 -2.17 -6.15
CA ILE A 124 0.98 -3.07 -5.21
C ILE A 124 0.17 -4.37 -5.09
N THR A 125 0.82 -5.50 -5.38
CA THR A 125 0.18 -6.82 -5.37
C THR A 125 0.55 -7.67 -4.16
N GLN A 126 1.68 -7.37 -3.51
CA GLN A 126 2.20 -8.10 -2.38
C GLN A 126 2.83 -7.17 -1.34
N ILE A 127 2.62 -7.51 -0.09
CA ILE A 127 3.39 -7.02 1.06
C ILE A 127 4.22 -8.21 1.53
N LEU A 128 5.54 -8.05 1.68
CA LEU A 128 6.42 -9.15 2.06
C LEU A 128 6.70 -9.16 3.57
N ASP A 129 7.50 -10.15 4.00
CA ASP A 129 7.77 -10.39 5.41
C ASP A 129 8.34 -9.16 6.10
N ASP A 130 7.89 -8.91 7.33
CA ASP A 130 8.34 -7.82 8.21
C ASP A 130 8.22 -6.40 7.60
N ALA A 131 7.49 -6.21 6.50
CA ALA A 131 7.45 -4.93 5.77
C ALA A 131 7.17 -3.71 6.68
N PHE A 132 6.37 -3.87 7.72
CA PHE A 132 6.03 -2.85 8.73
C PHE A 132 6.35 -3.29 10.16
N ALA A 133 7.18 -4.32 10.35
CA ALA A 133 7.50 -4.82 11.68
C ALA A 133 8.06 -3.71 12.59
N GLY A 134 7.54 -3.58 13.82
CA GLY A 134 8.00 -2.56 14.75
C GLY A 134 7.57 -1.12 14.40
N CYS A 135 6.60 -0.91 13.51
CA CYS A 135 5.98 0.40 13.31
C CYS A 135 5.03 0.72 14.48
N GLU A 136 5.61 0.98 15.66
CA GLU A 136 4.89 1.06 16.94
C GLU A 136 3.76 2.11 16.95
N GLN A 137 3.92 3.24 16.22
CA GLN A 137 2.90 4.29 16.16
C GLN A 137 1.94 4.17 14.98
N LEU A 138 2.05 3.14 14.16
CA LEU A 138 1.16 2.93 13.02
C LEU A 138 -0.26 2.64 13.50
N LYS A 139 -1.19 3.58 13.27
CA LYS A 139 -2.59 3.52 13.72
C LYS A 139 -3.54 3.10 12.63
N ARG A 140 -3.24 3.47 11.38
CA ARG A 140 -4.07 3.27 10.20
C ARG A 140 -3.21 2.83 9.01
N ILE A 141 -3.73 1.88 8.26
CA ILE A 141 -3.19 1.51 6.95
C ILE A 141 -4.33 1.37 5.95
N ALA A 142 -4.18 1.96 4.76
CA ALA A 142 -5.05 1.70 3.63
C ALA A 142 -4.37 0.74 2.66
N ILE A 143 -5.04 -0.37 2.37
CA ILE A 143 -4.53 -1.47 1.54
C ILE A 143 -5.42 -1.57 0.29
N PRO A 144 -4.86 -1.47 -0.92
CA PRO A 144 -5.62 -1.55 -2.16
C PRO A 144 -6.10 -2.97 -2.46
N SER A 145 -7.13 -3.07 -3.29
CA SER A 145 -7.70 -4.37 -3.72
C SER A 145 -6.74 -5.20 -4.58
N SER A 146 -5.69 -4.57 -5.12
CA SER A 146 -4.62 -5.25 -5.86
C SER A 146 -3.74 -6.14 -4.98
N VAL A 147 -3.68 -5.89 -3.64
CA VAL A 147 -2.91 -6.72 -2.72
C VAL A 147 -3.58 -8.07 -2.53
N THR A 148 -2.86 -9.13 -2.85
CA THR A 148 -3.33 -10.52 -2.76
C THR A 148 -2.59 -11.37 -1.73
N LYS A 149 -1.51 -10.83 -1.15
CA LYS A 149 -0.68 -11.54 -0.17
C LYS A 149 -0.17 -10.60 0.92
N ILE A 150 -0.39 -11.00 2.16
CA ILE A 150 0.13 -10.33 3.37
C ILE A 150 0.59 -11.45 4.32
N PRO A 151 1.90 -11.58 4.60
CA PRO A 151 2.41 -12.57 5.56
C PRO A 151 2.09 -12.18 7.00
N GLU A 152 2.15 -13.15 7.91
CA GLU A 152 1.86 -12.96 9.33
C GLU A 152 2.82 -11.95 9.99
N SER A 153 4.08 -11.97 9.57
CA SER A 153 5.13 -11.09 10.09
C SER A 153 5.01 -9.64 9.65
N ALA A 154 4.27 -9.35 8.58
CA ALA A 154 4.26 -8.03 7.94
C ALA A 154 3.96 -6.85 8.89
N PHE A 155 3.16 -7.08 9.93
CA PHE A 155 2.76 -6.08 10.93
C PHE A 155 3.14 -6.48 12.36
N SER A 156 4.16 -7.31 12.52
CA SER A 156 4.66 -7.72 13.84
C SER A 156 5.03 -6.49 14.66
N SER A 157 4.62 -6.45 15.95
CA SER A 157 4.89 -5.32 16.86
C SER A 157 4.34 -3.95 16.38
N CYS A 158 3.28 -3.93 15.55
CA CYS A 158 2.50 -2.73 15.27
C CYS A 158 1.45 -2.49 16.36
N GLU A 159 1.89 -2.20 17.59
CA GLU A 159 1.03 -2.20 18.79
C GLU A 159 -0.11 -1.17 18.73
N SER A 160 0.06 -0.09 17.98
CA SER A 160 -0.95 0.97 17.83
C SER A 160 -1.94 0.73 16.71
N LEU A 161 -1.79 -0.34 15.89
CA LEU A 161 -2.61 -0.55 14.70
C LEU A 161 -4.06 -0.87 15.07
N LYS A 162 -4.95 0.06 14.76
CA LYS A 162 -6.38 0.00 15.11
C LYS A 162 -7.30 -0.04 13.91
N THR A 163 -6.84 0.43 12.76
CA THR A 163 -7.66 0.56 11.57
C THR A 163 -6.94 0.04 10.35
N VAL A 164 -7.53 -0.94 9.71
CA VAL A 164 -7.15 -1.40 8.37
C VAL A 164 -8.30 -1.06 7.43
N GLU A 165 -8.03 -0.27 6.41
CA GLU A 165 -8.96 0.04 5.34
C GLU A 165 -8.56 -0.79 4.12
N TYR A 166 -9.46 -1.63 3.64
CA TYR A 166 -9.21 -2.45 2.46
C TYR A 166 -10.18 -2.06 1.35
N SER A 167 -9.66 -1.69 0.17
CA SER A 167 -10.49 -1.22 -0.94
C SER A 167 -11.19 -2.35 -1.72
N GLY A 168 -10.80 -3.61 -1.49
CA GLY A 168 -11.45 -4.77 -2.08
C GLY A 168 -12.68 -5.25 -1.32
N SER A 169 -13.22 -6.38 -1.75
CA SER A 169 -14.38 -7.00 -1.13
C SER A 169 -14.05 -7.73 0.19
N ARG A 170 -15.07 -8.02 0.96
CA ARG A 170 -14.93 -8.82 2.21
C ARG A 170 -14.38 -10.22 1.92
N SER A 171 -14.80 -10.85 0.82
CA SER A 171 -14.31 -12.18 0.44
C SER A 171 -12.84 -12.15 0.05
N GLN A 172 -12.41 -11.13 -0.67
CA GLN A 172 -10.99 -10.93 -0.98
C GLN A 172 -10.18 -10.70 0.31
N TRP A 173 -10.67 -9.83 1.22
CA TRP A 173 -10.02 -9.63 2.52
C TRP A 173 -9.87 -10.93 3.30
N ASN A 174 -10.95 -11.71 3.43
CA ASN A 174 -10.90 -12.98 4.14
C ASN A 174 -9.89 -13.97 3.56
N ALA A 175 -9.69 -13.94 2.24
CA ALA A 175 -8.71 -14.80 1.59
C ALA A 175 -7.25 -14.43 1.90
N ILE A 176 -6.95 -13.13 2.08
CA ILE A 176 -5.59 -12.64 2.34
C ILE A 176 -5.27 -12.48 3.83
N SER A 177 -6.29 -12.27 4.69
CA SER A 177 -6.10 -11.96 6.12
C SER A 177 -5.91 -13.18 6.99
N THR A 178 -6.19 -14.39 6.51
CA THR A 178 -6.11 -15.64 7.29
C THR A 178 -4.73 -15.88 7.89
N ASN A 179 -3.67 -15.38 7.26
CA ASN A 179 -2.29 -15.54 7.69
C ASN A 179 -1.55 -14.20 7.82
N SER A 180 -2.25 -13.10 8.06
CA SER A 180 -1.67 -11.74 8.01
C SER A 180 -1.37 -11.11 9.37
N GLY A 181 -1.58 -11.85 10.49
CA GLY A 181 -1.50 -11.25 11.82
C GLY A 181 -2.58 -10.18 12.12
N LEU A 182 -3.42 -9.87 11.12
CA LEU A 182 -4.46 -8.83 11.19
C LEU A 182 -5.86 -9.35 11.56
N GLN A 183 -5.99 -10.64 11.94
CA GLN A 183 -7.29 -11.27 12.20
C GLN A 183 -8.10 -10.56 13.30
N ASN A 184 -7.42 -9.95 14.25
CA ASN A 184 -8.04 -9.26 15.40
C ASN A 184 -8.14 -7.73 15.21
N VAL A 185 -7.62 -7.19 14.13
CA VAL A 185 -7.72 -5.76 13.84
C VAL A 185 -9.05 -5.50 13.14
N PRO A 186 -9.88 -4.56 13.65
CA PRO A 186 -11.11 -4.20 12.97
C PRO A 186 -10.80 -3.68 11.57
N VAL A 187 -11.31 -4.36 10.56
CA VAL A 187 -11.21 -3.90 9.18
C VAL A 187 -12.47 -3.10 8.87
N ALA A 188 -12.28 -1.85 8.51
CA ALA A 188 -13.32 -1.10 7.82
C ALA A 188 -13.26 -1.56 6.35
N PRO A 189 -14.15 -2.42 5.89
CA PRO A 189 -14.13 -2.85 4.50
C PRO A 189 -14.44 -1.62 3.64
N GLY A 190 -13.57 -1.31 2.71
CA GLY A 190 -13.81 -0.26 1.72
C GLY A 190 -14.95 -0.63 0.76
N SER A 191 -15.29 -1.91 0.72
CA SER A 191 -16.38 -2.44 -0.12
C SER A 191 -17.03 -3.67 0.50
N ILE A 192 -18.25 -3.95 0.11
CA ILE A 192 -18.99 -5.16 0.46
C ILE A 192 -19.33 -5.93 -0.80
N ASP A 193 -19.28 -7.26 -0.72
CA ASP A 193 -19.79 -8.12 -1.78
C ASP A 193 -21.32 -8.07 -1.75
N VAL A 194 -21.92 -7.61 -2.82
CA VAL A 194 -23.35 -7.68 -3.02
C VAL A 194 -23.64 -8.81 -4.00
N THR A 195 -24.31 -9.85 -3.51
CA THR A 195 -24.77 -10.94 -4.36
C THR A 195 -26.23 -10.69 -4.72
N VAL A 196 -26.50 -10.54 -6.00
CA VAL A 196 -27.87 -10.47 -6.51
C VAL A 196 -28.25 -11.88 -6.93
N THR A 197 -29.01 -12.57 -6.05
CA THR A 197 -29.55 -13.88 -6.38
C THR A 197 -30.90 -13.66 -7.06
N SER A 198 -30.94 -13.80 -8.36
CA SER A 198 -32.17 -13.59 -9.14
C SER A 198 -32.31 -14.67 -10.20
N ALA A 199 -33.55 -15.18 -10.29
CA ALA A 199 -34.02 -15.97 -11.42
C ALA A 199 -34.41 -15.09 -12.63
N ILE A 200 -34.20 -13.78 -12.54
CA ILE A 200 -34.70 -12.76 -13.47
C ILE A 200 -33.60 -12.40 -14.49
N ARG A 201 -34.05 -12.10 -15.70
CA ARG A 201 -33.19 -11.91 -16.86
C ARG A 201 -32.37 -10.61 -16.88
N THR A 202 -32.74 -9.58 -16.12
CA THR A 202 -31.98 -8.32 -16.15
C THR A 202 -32.09 -7.59 -14.80
N VAL A 203 -30.98 -7.50 -14.10
CA VAL A 203 -30.80 -6.62 -12.96
C VAL A 203 -29.71 -5.63 -13.33
N THR A 204 -29.95 -4.34 -13.15
CA THR A 204 -28.97 -3.29 -13.31
C THR A 204 -28.64 -2.69 -11.96
N ALA A 205 -27.37 -2.38 -11.72
CA ALA A 205 -26.91 -1.72 -10.52
C ALA A 205 -26.30 -0.37 -10.87
N LYS A 206 -26.57 0.64 -10.05
CA LYS A 206 -25.87 1.92 -10.08
C LYS A 206 -25.28 2.20 -8.71
N ILE A 207 -24.09 2.74 -8.69
CA ILE A 207 -23.43 3.22 -7.47
C ILE A 207 -23.22 4.71 -7.63
N ASP A 208 -23.82 5.51 -6.74
CA ASP A 208 -23.84 6.98 -6.83
C ASP A 208 -24.28 7.48 -8.24
N GLY A 209 -25.32 6.85 -8.81
CA GLY A 209 -25.85 7.19 -10.13
C GLY A 209 -25.07 6.63 -11.32
N SER A 210 -23.90 6.03 -11.14
CA SER A 210 -23.11 5.42 -12.21
C SER A 210 -23.41 3.93 -12.35
N SER A 211 -23.69 3.47 -13.58
CA SER A 211 -23.94 2.06 -13.86
C SER A 211 -22.70 1.21 -13.61
N VAL A 212 -22.88 0.09 -12.92
CA VAL A 212 -21.81 -0.89 -12.66
C VAL A 212 -22.16 -2.24 -13.27
N PRO A 213 -21.17 -2.96 -13.81
CA PRO A 213 -21.41 -4.30 -14.33
C PRO A 213 -21.74 -5.27 -13.21
N ILE A 214 -22.71 -6.15 -13.45
CA ILE A 214 -23.00 -7.30 -12.58
C ILE A 214 -22.40 -8.53 -13.26
N ASN A 215 -21.37 -9.10 -12.66
CA ASN A 215 -20.70 -10.30 -13.15
C ASN A 215 -21.11 -11.50 -12.28
N ASP A 216 -21.67 -12.53 -12.92
CA ASP A 216 -22.15 -13.73 -12.22
C ASP A 216 -23.10 -13.45 -11.05
N GLY A 217 -23.96 -12.43 -11.20
CA GLY A 217 -24.89 -12.01 -10.16
C GLY A 217 -24.25 -11.25 -8.99
N LYS A 218 -23.03 -10.76 -9.15
CA LYS A 218 -22.29 -10.02 -8.12
C LYS A 218 -21.77 -8.70 -8.62
N PHE A 219 -21.72 -7.71 -7.73
CA PHE A 219 -21.00 -6.46 -7.92
C PHE A 219 -20.44 -5.98 -6.58
N ILE A 220 -19.44 -5.11 -6.63
CA ILE A 220 -18.73 -4.61 -5.45
C ILE A 220 -19.19 -3.19 -5.14
N VAL A 221 -19.48 -2.92 -3.87
CA VAL A 221 -19.92 -1.62 -3.38
C VAL A 221 -18.98 -1.13 -2.28
N THR A 222 -18.45 0.07 -2.44
CA THR A 222 -17.71 0.75 -1.38
C THR A 222 -18.65 1.20 -0.27
N ILE A 223 -18.27 1.00 1.00
CA ILE A 223 -19.06 1.43 2.14
C ILE A 223 -19.31 2.95 2.08
N GLY A 224 -20.56 3.33 2.41
CA GLY A 224 -20.98 4.73 2.36
C GLY A 224 -21.47 5.20 1.00
N LYS A 225 -21.49 4.32 -0.02
CA LYS A 225 -22.08 4.62 -1.33
C LYS A 225 -23.55 4.24 -1.40
N THR A 226 -24.31 5.03 -2.16
CA THR A 226 -25.72 4.72 -2.45
C THR A 226 -25.79 3.73 -3.59
N VAL A 227 -26.53 2.65 -3.40
CA VAL A 227 -26.76 1.62 -4.42
C VAL A 227 -28.22 1.64 -4.85
N GLU A 228 -28.43 1.80 -6.15
CA GLU A 228 -29.73 1.66 -6.79
C GLU A 228 -29.75 0.36 -7.58
N LEU A 229 -30.68 -0.54 -7.26
CA LEU A 229 -30.95 -1.75 -8.02
C LEU A 229 -32.27 -1.59 -8.77
N THR A 230 -32.20 -1.67 -10.08
CA THR A 230 -33.40 -1.65 -10.92
C THR A 230 -33.64 -3.04 -11.49
N VAL A 231 -34.86 -3.54 -11.30
CA VAL A 231 -35.33 -4.84 -11.78
C VAL A 231 -36.38 -4.60 -12.86
N SER A 232 -36.11 -5.16 -14.03
CA SER A 232 -37.01 -4.93 -15.19
C SER A 232 -38.29 -5.75 -15.19
N ASP A 233 -38.48 -6.67 -14.24
CA ASP A 233 -39.70 -7.51 -14.18
C ASP A 233 -40.53 -7.22 -12.93
N PRO A 234 -41.74 -6.62 -13.07
CA PRO A 234 -42.59 -6.24 -11.94
C PRO A 234 -43.17 -7.40 -11.14
N GLN A 235 -43.18 -8.63 -11.67
CA GLN A 235 -43.75 -9.78 -10.97
C GLN A 235 -42.93 -10.26 -9.76
N TYR A 236 -41.69 -9.79 -9.63
CA TYR A 236 -40.74 -10.31 -8.64
C TYR A 236 -40.24 -9.25 -7.67
N ARG A 237 -40.87 -8.08 -7.60
CA ARG A 237 -40.46 -6.93 -6.75
C ARG A 237 -40.27 -7.28 -5.27
N ASP A 238 -40.98 -8.24 -4.73
CA ASP A 238 -41.01 -8.53 -3.30
C ASP A 238 -40.06 -9.66 -2.87
N ARG A 239 -39.17 -10.13 -3.75
CA ARG A 239 -38.35 -11.32 -3.49
C ARG A 239 -36.85 -11.06 -3.31
N TYR A 240 -36.47 -9.80 -3.16
CA TYR A 240 -35.07 -9.48 -2.97
C TYR A 240 -34.70 -9.43 -1.51
N THR A 241 -33.70 -10.21 -1.11
CA THR A 241 -33.08 -10.11 0.20
C THR A 241 -31.75 -9.41 0.11
N TRP A 242 -31.60 -8.38 0.91
CA TRP A 242 -30.37 -7.67 1.08
C TRP A 242 -29.53 -8.37 2.15
N ALA A 243 -28.37 -8.94 1.77
CA ALA A 243 -27.45 -9.59 2.71
C ALA A 243 -26.24 -8.68 2.95
N GLY A 244 -26.21 -8.00 4.12
CA GLY A 244 -25.04 -7.28 4.60
C GLY A 244 -25.07 -5.78 4.41
N GLY A 245 -25.92 -5.08 5.15
CA GLY A 245 -25.97 -3.62 5.21
C GLY A 245 -27.41 -3.10 5.25
N SER A 246 -27.60 -1.85 5.67
CA SER A 246 -28.89 -1.17 5.56
C SER A 246 -28.98 -0.47 4.19
N GLY A 247 -29.82 -0.97 3.32
CA GLY A 247 -30.08 -0.35 2.02
C GLY A 247 -31.55 -0.50 1.63
N THR A 248 -32.06 0.43 0.84
CA THR A 248 -33.40 0.35 0.26
C THR A 248 -33.28 -0.14 -1.20
N VAL A 249 -34.10 -1.14 -1.54
CA VAL A 249 -34.29 -1.55 -2.93
C VAL A 249 -35.52 -0.78 -3.45
N SER A 250 -35.30 0.11 -4.42
CA SER A 250 -36.41 0.70 -5.17
C SER A 250 -36.66 -0.14 -6.42
N ALA A 251 -37.90 -0.42 -6.71
CA ALA A 251 -38.32 -1.04 -7.96
C ALA A 251 -39.15 0.00 -8.71
N ASP A 252 -38.74 0.35 -9.93
CA ASP A 252 -39.54 1.11 -10.90
C ASP A 252 -40.39 0.16 -11.77
#